data_6e6983656c85adb7be0c07e9777c9e90
#
_entry.id   6e6983656c85adb7be0c07e9777c9e90
#
_cell.length_a   1.000
_cell.length_b   1.000
_cell.length_c   1.000
_cell.angle_alpha   90.00
_cell.angle_beta   90.00
_cell.angle_gamma   90.00
#
_symmetry.space_group_name_H-M   'P 1'
#
loop_
_entity.id
_entity.type
_entity.pdbx_description
1 polymer ?
#
loop_
_entity_poly.entity_id
_entity_poly.type
_entity_poly.pdbx_seq_one_letter_code
_entity_poly.pdbx_strand_id
1 'polypeptide(L)'
;MRTSKINIGTKVFNKKNQEGTITSIITKSTGYVEVTYLNGVVKKEMAFNLTDENGESLKAAPKAKAKKPVTLTKEEKIQIWKKDILLVNNKTMYNVTIVELCVNELTNKRSDNEFYNSLIDTFFKAYFGKAKVSEKQAYYLAKFIVENDK
;
A
#
# COMPACT_ATOMS: atom_id res chain seq x y z
N MET A 1 20.48 -23.12 8.05
CA MET A 1 21.03 -21.73 8.07
C MET A 1 21.37 -21.39 9.51
N ARG A 2 22.66 -21.25 9.82
CA ARG A 2 23.10 -20.83 11.16
C ARG A 2 22.80 -19.34 11.30
N THR A 3 21.91 -18.99 12.21
CA THR A 3 21.71 -17.59 12.62
C THR A 3 22.86 -17.20 13.51
N SER A 4 23.73 -16.34 13.04
CA SER A 4 24.79 -15.76 13.86
C SER A 4 24.14 -15.06 15.05
N LYS A 5 24.56 -15.39 16.27
CA LYS A 5 24.05 -14.72 17.48
C LYS A 5 24.54 -13.29 17.47
N ILE A 6 23.61 -12.34 17.49
CA ILE A 6 23.92 -10.93 17.64
C ILE A 6 24.39 -10.70 19.06
N ASN A 7 25.67 -10.39 19.24
CA ASN A 7 26.28 -10.13 20.55
C ASN A 7 26.92 -8.75 20.57
N ILE A 8 26.91 -8.10 21.74
CA ILE A 8 27.69 -6.87 21.96
C ILE A 8 29.17 -7.24 21.81
N GLY A 9 29.93 -6.37 21.16
CA GLY A 9 31.34 -6.60 20.84
C GLY A 9 31.58 -7.31 19.49
N THR A 10 30.54 -7.74 18.79
CA THR A 10 30.70 -8.35 17.46
C THR A 10 31.12 -7.31 16.44
N LYS A 11 32.20 -7.64 15.70
CA LYS A 11 32.71 -6.87 14.58
C LYS A 11 31.76 -7.04 13.38
N VAL A 12 31.39 -5.94 12.74
CA VAL A 12 30.41 -5.92 11.65
C VAL A 12 30.81 -4.95 10.55
N PHE A 13 30.25 -5.17 9.36
CA PHE A 13 30.41 -4.32 8.18
C PHE A 13 29.04 -3.91 7.64
N ASN A 14 28.90 -2.64 7.31
CA ASN A 14 27.68 -2.17 6.66
C ASN A 14 27.75 -2.35 5.13
N LYS A 15 26.66 -2.02 4.42
CA LYS A 15 26.59 -2.09 2.95
C LYS A 15 27.64 -1.26 2.19
N LYS A 16 28.31 -0.34 2.88
CA LYS A 16 29.41 0.48 2.33
C LYS A 16 30.78 -0.05 2.73
N ASN A 17 30.84 -1.28 3.25
CA ASN A 17 32.06 -1.94 3.77
C ASN A 17 32.75 -1.13 4.90
N GLN A 18 32.01 -0.32 5.65
CA GLN A 18 32.54 0.37 6.81
C GLN A 18 32.51 -0.58 8.01
N GLU A 19 33.67 -0.74 8.63
CA GLU A 19 33.84 -1.57 9.82
C GLU A 19 33.31 -0.84 11.07
N GLY A 20 32.61 -1.59 11.91
CA GLY A 20 32.10 -1.13 13.19
C GLY A 20 31.98 -2.27 14.20
N THR A 21 31.63 -1.95 15.42
CA THR A 21 31.39 -2.91 16.51
C THR A 21 30.01 -2.69 17.09
N ILE A 22 29.27 -3.76 17.34
CA ILE A 22 27.96 -3.69 18.03
C ILE A 22 28.20 -3.29 19.48
N THR A 23 27.70 -2.13 19.87
CA THR A 23 27.84 -1.60 21.24
C THR A 23 26.58 -1.76 22.07
N SER A 24 25.41 -1.89 21.43
CA SER A 24 24.14 -2.11 22.12
C SER A 24 23.14 -2.90 21.27
N ILE A 25 22.28 -3.67 21.90
CA ILE A 25 21.15 -4.36 21.27
C ILE A 25 19.87 -3.66 21.70
N ILE A 26 19.26 -2.86 20.80
CA ILE A 26 18.09 -2.05 21.13
C ILE A 26 16.85 -2.93 21.26
N THR A 27 16.63 -3.83 20.30
CA THR A 27 15.46 -4.72 20.29
C THR A 27 15.80 -6.09 19.71
N LYS A 28 15.66 -7.13 20.51
CA LYS A 28 15.88 -8.51 20.04
C LYS A 28 14.86 -8.94 18.97
N SER A 29 13.61 -8.49 19.09
CA SER A 29 12.52 -8.85 18.16
C SER A 29 12.65 -8.18 16.79
N THR A 30 13.02 -6.90 16.74
CA THR A 30 13.16 -6.14 15.50
C THR A 30 14.56 -6.21 14.89
N GLY A 31 15.55 -6.67 15.68
CA GLY A 31 16.94 -6.80 15.24
C GLY A 31 17.64 -5.45 15.03
N TYR A 32 17.22 -4.40 15.75
CA TYR A 32 17.96 -3.14 15.78
C TYR A 32 19.12 -3.21 16.75
N VAL A 33 20.29 -2.75 16.31
CA VAL A 33 21.54 -2.67 17.08
C VAL A 33 22.14 -1.28 16.94
N GLU A 34 22.89 -0.84 17.95
CA GLU A 34 23.79 0.29 17.82
C GLU A 34 25.17 -0.21 17.41
N VAL A 35 25.73 0.43 16.42
CA VAL A 35 27.07 0.14 15.89
C VAL A 35 27.93 1.38 16.03
N THR A 36 29.06 1.22 16.70
CA THR A 36 30.11 2.25 16.73
C THR A 36 31.12 1.92 15.63
N TYR A 37 31.21 2.82 14.65
CA TYR A 37 32.15 2.70 13.55
C TYR A 37 33.55 3.19 13.92
N LEU A 38 34.57 2.78 13.17
CA LEU A 38 35.97 3.15 13.42
C LEU A 38 36.25 4.66 13.44
N ASN A 39 35.39 5.42 12.78
CA ASN A 39 35.43 6.91 12.78
C ASN A 39 34.76 7.55 14.03
N GLY A 40 34.39 6.74 15.03
CA GLY A 40 33.69 7.17 16.24
C GLY A 40 32.21 7.48 16.10
N VAL A 41 31.63 7.33 14.93
CA VAL A 41 30.20 7.57 14.68
C VAL A 41 29.39 6.38 15.19
N VAL A 42 28.38 6.66 16.02
CA VAL A 42 27.40 5.66 16.52
C VAL A 42 26.13 5.76 15.67
N LYS A 43 25.66 4.64 15.13
CA LYS A 43 24.43 4.54 14.35
C LYS A 43 23.56 3.39 14.79
N LYS A 44 22.24 3.59 14.70
CA LYS A 44 21.26 2.51 14.79
C LYS A 44 21.14 1.83 13.44
N GLU A 45 21.43 0.54 13.40
CA GLU A 45 21.39 -0.26 12.18
C GLU A 45 20.49 -1.47 12.38
N MET A 46 19.91 -1.96 11.30
CA MET A 46 19.20 -3.25 11.31
C MET A 46 20.21 -4.38 11.09
N ALA A 47 20.19 -5.39 11.92
CA ALA A 47 21.14 -6.50 11.87
C ALA A 47 21.22 -7.21 10.52
N PHE A 48 20.14 -7.24 9.74
CA PHE A 48 20.15 -7.83 8.40
C PHE A 48 20.87 -6.95 7.34
N ASN A 49 21.16 -5.69 7.66
CA ASN A 49 21.97 -4.81 6.81
C ASN A 49 23.47 -4.88 7.13
N LEU A 50 23.81 -5.67 8.14
CA LEU A 50 25.18 -5.85 8.62
C LEU A 50 25.65 -7.27 8.28
N THR A 51 26.92 -7.37 7.93
CA THR A 51 27.62 -8.65 7.71
C THR A 51 28.70 -8.83 8.74
N ASP A 52 29.04 -10.07 9.03
CA ASP A 52 30.20 -10.45 9.84
C ASP A 52 31.50 -10.43 9.01
N GLU A 53 32.61 -10.83 9.64
CA GLU A 53 33.94 -10.93 9.01
C GLU A 53 33.97 -11.89 7.80
N ASN A 54 33.02 -12.83 7.72
CA ASN A 54 32.90 -13.82 6.64
C ASN A 54 31.96 -13.34 5.51
N GLY A 55 31.40 -12.12 5.64
CA GLY A 55 30.40 -11.60 4.70
C GLY A 55 28.98 -12.18 4.88
N GLU A 56 28.74 -12.92 5.97
CA GLU A 56 27.41 -13.46 6.28
C GLU A 56 26.54 -12.43 7.01
N SER A 57 25.28 -12.29 6.58
CA SER A 57 24.34 -11.39 7.25
C SER A 57 24.04 -11.85 8.67
N LEU A 58 24.10 -10.92 9.64
CA LEU A 58 23.85 -11.22 11.06
C LEU A 58 22.44 -11.72 11.35
N LYS A 59 21.47 -11.37 10.52
CA LYS A 59 20.09 -11.83 10.59
C LYS A 59 19.53 -11.95 9.19
N ALA A 60 18.77 -13.02 8.92
CA ALA A 60 18.04 -13.10 7.68
C ALA A 60 17.12 -11.88 7.54
N ALA A 61 17.14 -11.24 6.36
CA ALA A 61 16.19 -10.17 6.06
C ALA A 61 14.78 -10.67 6.39
N PRO A 62 13.93 -9.85 7.06
CA PRO A 62 12.57 -10.26 7.30
C PRO A 62 11.96 -10.61 5.92
N LYS A 63 11.58 -11.88 5.75
CA LYS A 63 10.79 -12.26 4.58
C LYS A 63 9.61 -11.31 4.57
N ALA A 64 9.52 -10.44 3.57
CA ALA A 64 8.33 -9.66 3.35
C ALA A 64 7.18 -10.67 3.44
N LYS A 65 6.33 -10.55 4.46
CA LYS A 65 5.09 -11.35 4.51
C LYS A 65 4.42 -11.00 3.20
N ALA A 66 4.43 -11.92 2.24
CA ALA A 66 3.64 -11.79 1.04
C ALA A 66 2.25 -11.47 1.57
N LYS A 67 1.78 -10.24 1.36
CA LYS A 67 0.39 -9.90 1.63
C LYS A 67 -0.37 -10.91 0.81
N LYS A 68 -1.04 -11.88 1.48
CA LYS A 68 -1.99 -12.75 0.80
C LYS A 68 -2.85 -11.80 -0.02
N PRO A 69 -3.07 -12.06 -1.31
CA PRO A 69 -3.95 -11.22 -2.09
C PRO A 69 -5.25 -11.15 -1.30
N VAL A 70 -5.60 -9.96 -0.82
CA VAL A 70 -6.86 -9.76 -0.11
C VAL A 70 -7.93 -9.91 -1.19
N THR A 71 -8.51 -11.10 -1.28
CA THR A 71 -9.63 -11.33 -2.16
C THR A 71 -10.82 -10.62 -1.53
N LEU A 72 -11.06 -9.39 -1.98
CA LEU A 72 -12.19 -8.59 -1.53
C LEU A 72 -13.49 -9.33 -1.88
N THR A 73 -14.40 -9.40 -0.93
CA THR A 73 -15.76 -9.89 -1.18
C THR A 73 -16.48 -8.96 -2.17
N LYS A 74 -17.53 -9.48 -2.80
CA LYS A 74 -18.35 -8.69 -3.73
C LYS A 74 -18.88 -7.41 -3.06
N GLU A 75 -19.34 -7.52 -1.81
CA GLU A 75 -19.86 -6.38 -1.06
C GLU A 75 -18.75 -5.35 -0.72
N GLU A 76 -17.56 -5.78 -0.32
CA GLU A 76 -16.43 -4.87 -0.08
C GLU A 76 -16.05 -4.10 -1.34
N LYS A 77 -16.05 -4.75 -2.50
CA LYS A 77 -15.83 -4.07 -3.78
C LYS A 77 -16.91 -3.02 -4.06
N ILE A 78 -18.18 -3.33 -3.81
CA ILE A 78 -19.29 -2.40 -3.97
C ILE A 78 -19.11 -1.19 -3.05
N GLN A 79 -18.71 -1.37 -1.80
CA GLN A 79 -18.50 -0.27 -0.87
C GLN A 79 -17.32 0.63 -1.27
N ILE A 80 -16.27 0.07 -1.82
CA ILE A 80 -15.14 0.84 -2.36
C ILE A 80 -15.61 1.69 -3.54
N TRP A 81 -16.24 1.07 -4.55
CA TRP A 81 -16.75 1.80 -5.72
C TRP A 81 -17.79 2.86 -5.36
N LYS A 82 -18.69 2.57 -4.40
CA LYS A 82 -19.65 3.56 -3.88
C LYS A 82 -18.95 4.81 -3.36
N LYS A 83 -17.90 4.62 -2.55
CA LYS A 83 -17.09 5.71 -2.00
C LYS A 83 -16.45 6.55 -3.11
N ASP A 84 -15.84 5.88 -4.08
CA ASP A 84 -15.12 6.52 -5.19
C ASP A 84 -16.09 7.30 -6.09
N ILE A 85 -17.26 6.75 -6.40
CA ILE A 85 -18.31 7.42 -7.19
C ILE A 85 -18.81 8.69 -6.48
N LEU A 86 -18.96 8.66 -5.16
CA LEU A 86 -19.41 9.85 -4.40
C LEU A 86 -18.42 11.00 -4.43
N LEU A 87 -17.13 10.76 -4.72
CA LEU A 87 -16.12 11.79 -4.87
C LEU A 87 -16.41 12.76 -6.04
N VAL A 88 -17.24 12.34 -7.01
CA VAL A 88 -17.65 13.21 -8.11
C VAL A 88 -18.37 14.46 -7.63
N ASN A 89 -19.08 14.38 -6.51
CA ASN A 89 -19.80 15.50 -5.91
C ASN A 89 -18.89 16.61 -5.35
N ASN A 90 -17.64 16.25 -5.01
CA ASN A 90 -16.64 17.13 -4.42
C ASN A 90 -15.27 16.91 -5.09
N LYS A 91 -15.24 17.03 -6.41
CA LYS A 91 -14.03 16.85 -7.20
C LYS A 91 -12.97 17.89 -6.83
N THR A 92 -11.79 17.42 -6.45
CA THR A 92 -10.61 18.21 -6.09
C THR A 92 -9.40 17.68 -6.84
N MET A 93 -8.29 18.44 -6.84
CA MET A 93 -7.03 17.96 -7.43
C MET A 93 -6.48 16.71 -6.71
N TYR A 94 -6.88 16.42 -5.47
CA TYR A 94 -6.43 15.26 -4.72
C TYR A 94 -7.19 13.97 -5.05
N ASN A 95 -8.42 14.07 -5.57
CA ASN A 95 -9.24 12.91 -5.90
C ASN A 95 -9.59 12.80 -7.39
N VAL A 96 -9.12 13.74 -8.22
CA VAL A 96 -9.43 13.77 -9.66
C VAL A 96 -9.10 12.46 -10.36
N THR A 97 -7.97 11.83 -10.04
CA THR A 97 -7.55 10.55 -10.64
C THR A 97 -8.54 9.43 -10.34
N ILE A 98 -9.08 9.37 -9.10
CA ILE A 98 -10.08 8.36 -8.70
C ILE A 98 -11.39 8.62 -9.46
N VAL A 99 -11.81 9.88 -9.55
CA VAL A 99 -13.02 10.26 -10.30
C VAL A 99 -12.88 9.92 -11.78
N GLU A 100 -11.71 10.14 -12.39
CA GLU A 100 -11.43 9.77 -13.78
C GLU A 100 -11.44 8.25 -14.00
N LEU A 101 -10.99 7.45 -13.04
CA LEU A 101 -11.15 5.99 -13.10
C LEU A 101 -12.63 5.60 -13.15
N CYS A 102 -13.47 6.22 -12.32
CA CYS A 102 -14.92 6.00 -12.37
C CYS A 102 -15.53 6.43 -13.72
N VAL A 103 -15.08 7.53 -14.29
CA VAL A 103 -15.50 7.99 -15.63
C VAL A 103 -15.16 6.95 -16.68
N ASN A 104 -13.93 6.45 -16.70
CA ASN A 104 -13.46 5.45 -17.66
C ASN A 104 -14.27 4.16 -17.54
N GLU A 105 -14.51 3.67 -16.31
CA GLU A 105 -15.31 2.48 -16.07
C GLU A 105 -16.75 2.64 -16.57
N LEU A 106 -17.39 3.77 -16.29
CA LEU A 106 -18.80 4.01 -16.65
C LEU A 106 -19.00 4.37 -18.12
N THR A 107 -17.99 4.97 -18.78
CA THR A 107 -18.08 5.33 -20.21
C THR A 107 -18.25 4.10 -21.09
N ASN A 108 -17.59 2.99 -20.72
CA ASN A 108 -17.59 1.74 -21.51
C ASN A 108 -18.67 0.76 -21.08
N LYS A 109 -19.44 1.05 -20.03
CA LYS A 109 -20.46 0.15 -19.46
C LYS A 109 -21.86 0.73 -19.66
N ARG A 110 -22.36 0.68 -20.89
CA ARG A 110 -23.80 0.89 -21.13
C ARG A 110 -24.53 -0.43 -20.99
N SER A 111 -25.76 -0.37 -20.50
CA SER A 111 -26.64 -1.51 -20.27
C SER A 111 -27.87 -1.43 -21.17
N ASP A 112 -28.51 -2.58 -21.44
CA ASP A 112 -29.86 -2.63 -22.03
C ASP A 112 -30.94 -2.16 -21.04
N ASN A 113 -30.56 -2.00 -19.76
CA ASN A 113 -31.45 -1.53 -18.70
C ASN A 113 -31.39 0.00 -18.58
N GLU A 114 -32.49 0.67 -18.92
CA GLU A 114 -32.63 2.14 -18.87
C GLU A 114 -32.36 2.73 -17.48
N PHE A 115 -32.68 1.99 -16.42
CA PHE A 115 -32.39 2.43 -15.06
C PHE A 115 -30.91 2.69 -14.84
N TYR A 116 -30.01 1.76 -15.23
CA TYR A 116 -28.57 1.95 -15.08
C TYR A 116 -28.04 3.05 -16.01
N ASN A 117 -28.56 3.17 -17.24
CA ASN A 117 -28.19 4.24 -18.13
C ASN A 117 -28.56 5.63 -17.56
N SER A 118 -29.72 5.76 -16.92
CA SER A 118 -30.13 6.98 -16.23
C SER A 118 -29.21 7.33 -15.06
N LEU A 119 -28.73 6.32 -14.30
CA LEU A 119 -27.76 6.53 -13.23
C LEU A 119 -26.40 6.96 -13.77
N ILE A 120 -25.93 6.36 -14.86
CA ILE A 120 -24.69 6.75 -15.55
C ILE A 120 -24.78 8.20 -16.03
N ASP A 121 -25.89 8.58 -16.67
CA ASP A 121 -26.12 9.96 -17.12
C ASP A 121 -26.15 10.94 -15.93
N THR A 122 -26.70 10.54 -14.79
CA THR A 122 -26.66 11.37 -13.56
C THR A 122 -25.25 11.54 -13.05
N PHE A 123 -24.43 10.49 -13.08
CA PHE A 123 -23.01 10.58 -12.72
C PHE A 123 -22.25 11.57 -13.63
N PHE A 124 -22.45 11.48 -14.95
CA PHE A 124 -21.80 12.42 -15.87
C PHE A 124 -22.29 13.86 -15.68
N LYS A 125 -23.58 14.08 -15.40
CA LYS A 125 -24.09 15.42 -15.03
C LYS A 125 -23.41 15.93 -13.76
N ALA A 126 -23.17 15.07 -12.77
CA ALA A 126 -22.45 15.44 -11.55
C ALA A 126 -20.96 15.72 -11.83
N TYR A 127 -20.33 14.96 -12.71
CA TYR A 127 -18.95 15.20 -13.14
C TYR A 127 -18.75 16.59 -13.76
N PHE A 128 -19.75 17.08 -14.48
CA PHE A 128 -19.78 18.45 -15.03
C PHE A 128 -20.39 19.49 -14.08
N GLY A 129 -20.62 19.16 -12.83
CA GLY A 129 -21.15 20.09 -11.84
C GLY A 129 -22.64 20.45 -12.00
N LYS A 130 -23.39 19.69 -12.84
CA LYS A 130 -24.81 19.96 -13.16
C LYS A 130 -25.80 19.19 -12.29
N ALA A 131 -25.32 18.24 -11.47
CA ALA A 131 -26.13 17.41 -10.60
C ALA A 131 -25.29 16.93 -9.39
N LYS A 132 -25.93 16.17 -8.50
CA LYS A 132 -25.24 15.42 -7.43
C LYS A 132 -25.70 13.98 -7.46
N VAL A 133 -24.77 13.06 -7.20
CA VAL A 133 -25.04 11.64 -7.03
C VAL A 133 -25.40 11.38 -5.57
N SER A 134 -26.55 10.79 -5.30
CA SER A 134 -26.93 10.37 -3.95
C SER A 134 -26.24 9.07 -3.57
N GLU A 135 -26.17 8.77 -2.26
CA GLU A 135 -25.59 7.52 -1.78
C GLU A 135 -26.26 6.28 -2.36
N LYS A 136 -27.58 6.31 -2.53
CA LYS A 136 -28.36 5.22 -3.12
C LYS A 136 -28.00 5.02 -4.59
N GLN A 137 -27.87 6.08 -5.35
CA GLN A 137 -27.46 6.05 -6.76
C GLN A 137 -26.01 5.53 -6.89
N ALA A 138 -25.11 6.00 -6.04
CA ALA A 138 -23.73 5.53 -6.01
C ALA A 138 -23.63 4.02 -5.68
N TYR A 139 -24.46 3.52 -4.77
CA TYR A 139 -24.54 2.10 -4.46
C TYR A 139 -24.95 1.26 -5.67
N TYR A 140 -26.01 1.65 -6.39
CA TYR A 140 -26.46 0.91 -7.56
C TYR A 140 -25.46 0.98 -8.72
N LEU A 141 -24.79 2.11 -8.93
CA LEU A 141 -23.70 2.22 -9.90
C LEU A 141 -22.53 1.32 -9.52
N ALA A 142 -22.12 1.31 -8.26
CA ALA A 142 -21.06 0.45 -7.76
C ALA A 142 -21.41 -1.04 -7.94
N LYS A 143 -22.62 -1.40 -7.62
CA LYS A 143 -23.14 -2.76 -7.83
C LYS A 143 -23.11 -3.15 -9.31
N PHE A 144 -23.53 -2.26 -10.19
CA PHE A 144 -23.49 -2.47 -11.64
C PHE A 144 -22.07 -2.69 -12.15
N ILE A 145 -21.09 -1.89 -11.69
CA ILE A 145 -19.69 -2.05 -12.05
C ILE A 145 -19.18 -3.43 -11.63
N VAL A 146 -19.39 -3.81 -10.36
CA VAL A 146 -18.88 -5.08 -9.80
C VAL A 146 -19.55 -6.31 -10.43
N GLU A 147 -20.81 -6.21 -10.84
CA GLU A 147 -21.55 -7.32 -11.49
C GLU A 147 -21.19 -7.50 -12.96
N ASN A 148 -20.71 -6.46 -13.60
CA ASN A 148 -20.29 -6.48 -15.01
C ASN A 148 -18.76 -6.37 -15.18
N ASP A 149 -18.01 -6.59 -14.14
CA ASP A 149 -16.55 -6.72 -14.17
C ASP A 149 -16.21 -8.15 -14.64
N LYS A 150 -15.88 -8.29 -15.94
CA LYS A 150 -15.51 -9.55 -16.58
C LYS A 150 -14.01 -9.65 -16.75
#